data_65eaadb56727e0e00788fb59b30f2d98
#
_entry.id   65eaadb56727e0e00788fb59b30f2d98
#
_cell.length_a   1.000
_cell.length_b   1.000
_cell.length_c   1.000
_cell.angle_alpha   90.00
_cell.angle_beta   90.00
_cell.angle_gamma   90.00
#
_symmetry.space_group_name_H-M   'P 1'
#
loop_
_entity.id
_entity.type
_entity.pdbx_description
1 polymer ?
#
loop_
_entity_poly.entity_id
_entity_poly.type
_entity_poly.pdbx_seq_one_letter_code
_entity_poly.pdbx_strand_id
1 'polypeptide(L)'
;MAISFKDFKKEKYEKYAEFNGKILIIGYGSVGQAILPVILRHLVIDPKNVTVLERDNHRALFIKRHAGSGVNYVREEITPSNYKKEIGKYVSEGDLIINASLNIDAKSLLEWCAENGVMEIDTSLERWEHNPDETIPKLADRTLYHTHGVIRAAMEEYPNCATLCVTHGANPGY
;
A
#
# COMPACT_ATOMS: atom_id res chain seq x y z
N MET A 1 -4.55 14.56 19.65
CA MET A 1 -5.05 15.72 18.87
C MET A 1 -4.85 15.38 17.38
N ALA A 2 -5.90 15.29 16.59
CA ALA A 2 -5.76 14.96 15.17
C ALA A 2 -5.28 16.21 14.41
N ILE A 3 -4.09 16.15 13.86
CA ILE A 3 -3.49 17.23 13.07
C ILE A 3 -4.23 17.31 11.73
N SER A 4 -4.73 18.47 11.35
CA SER A 4 -5.44 18.65 10.08
C SER A 4 -4.47 19.03 8.95
N PHE A 5 -4.86 18.81 7.69
CA PHE A 5 -4.04 19.21 6.54
C PHE A 5 -3.71 20.70 6.52
N LYS A 6 -4.58 21.55 7.08
CA LYS A 6 -4.35 22.99 7.21
C LYS A 6 -3.18 23.32 8.14
N ASP A 7 -2.90 22.46 9.11
CA ASP A 7 -1.78 22.64 10.05
C ASP A 7 -0.45 22.32 9.37
N PHE A 8 -0.44 21.39 8.39
CA PHE A 8 0.76 21.04 7.61
C PHE A 8 1.22 22.14 6.65
N LYS A 9 0.32 23.01 6.17
CA LYS A 9 0.72 24.12 5.29
C LYS A 9 1.51 25.23 6.01
N LYS A 10 1.46 25.28 7.34
CA LYS A 10 2.14 26.30 8.14
C LYS A 10 3.58 25.94 8.50
N GLU A 11 3.92 24.66 8.51
CA GLU A 11 5.26 24.19 8.87
C GLU A 11 6.05 23.85 7.61
N LYS A 12 7.30 24.29 7.59
CA LYS A 12 8.23 23.99 6.51
C LYS A 12 8.97 22.70 6.85
N TYR A 13 8.50 21.59 6.31
CA TYR A 13 9.18 20.30 6.45
C TYR A 13 10.26 20.14 5.40
N GLU A 14 11.34 19.45 5.76
CA GLU A 14 12.39 19.06 4.84
C GLU A 14 11.84 18.07 3.82
N LYS A 15 12.16 18.33 2.55
CA LYS A 15 11.84 17.43 1.44
C LYS A 15 13.06 16.57 1.13
N TYR A 16 12.89 15.27 1.16
CA TYR A 16 14.00 14.32 0.98
C TYR A 16 14.14 13.81 -0.44
N ALA A 17 13.04 13.78 -1.20
CA ALA A 17 13.03 13.31 -2.57
C ALA A 17 11.91 13.95 -3.39
N GLU A 18 12.08 13.97 -4.69
CA GLU A 18 11.04 14.29 -5.67
C GLU A 18 10.53 12.98 -6.27
N PHE A 19 9.20 12.87 -6.39
CA PHE A 19 8.54 11.73 -7.01
C PHE A 19 7.53 12.22 -8.04
N ASN A 20 7.80 11.91 -9.30
CA ASN A 20 7.01 12.38 -10.44
C ASN A 20 5.92 11.40 -10.89
N GLY A 21 5.95 10.17 -10.37
CA GLY A 21 4.94 9.14 -10.59
C GLY A 21 3.69 9.33 -9.73
N LYS A 22 2.79 8.36 -9.82
CA LYS A 22 1.61 8.28 -8.96
C LYS A 22 1.90 7.39 -7.76
N ILE A 23 1.21 7.66 -6.65
CA ILE A 23 1.23 6.82 -5.46
C ILE A 23 -0.18 6.32 -5.18
N LEU A 24 -0.34 5.00 -5.13
CA LEU A 24 -1.57 4.35 -4.68
C LEU A 24 -1.34 3.82 -3.26
N ILE A 25 -2.09 4.33 -2.30
CA ILE A 25 -2.14 3.80 -0.94
C ILE A 25 -3.38 2.91 -0.85
N ILE A 26 -3.18 1.62 -0.59
CA ILE A 26 -4.27 0.67 -0.39
C ILE A 26 -4.46 0.47 1.11
N GLY A 27 -5.63 0.85 1.60
CA GLY A 27 -5.96 0.87 3.02
C GLY A 27 -5.80 2.24 3.68
N TYR A 28 -6.85 2.68 4.38
CA TYR A 28 -6.87 3.93 5.16
C TYR A 28 -7.15 3.66 6.64
N GLY A 29 -6.66 2.52 7.12
CA GLY A 29 -6.58 2.18 8.54
C GLY A 29 -5.52 3.02 9.27
N SER A 30 -5.07 2.57 10.44
CA SER A 30 -4.09 3.30 11.26
C SER A 30 -2.80 3.61 10.50
N VAL A 31 -2.27 2.63 9.76
CA VAL A 31 -1.03 2.75 8.98
C VAL A 31 -1.22 3.73 7.81
N GLY A 32 -2.25 3.56 6.98
CA GLY A 32 -2.52 4.45 5.85
C GLY A 32 -2.76 5.90 6.28
N GLN A 33 -3.45 6.11 7.41
CA GLN A 33 -3.65 7.43 8.01
C GLN A 33 -2.35 8.07 8.49
N ALA A 34 -1.37 7.28 8.92
CA ALA A 34 -0.05 7.77 9.34
C ALA A 34 0.88 8.04 8.16
N ILE A 35 0.89 7.17 7.15
CA ILE A 35 1.78 7.27 5.98
C ILE A 35 1.43 8.47 5.10
N LEU A 36 0.16 8.69 4.80
CA LEU A 36 -0.26 9.77 3.89
C LEU A 36 0.30 11.16 4.27
N PRO A 37 0.19 11.63 5.51
CA PRO A 37 0.79 12.92 5.89
C PRO A 37 2.33 12.91 5.82
N VAL A 38 3.00 11.78 6.05
CA VAL A 38 4.46 11.66 5.92
C VAL A 38 4.87 11.85 4.46
N ILE A 39 4.19 11.21 3.52
CA ILE A 39 4.41 11.40 2.08
C ILE A 39 4.26 12.88 1.70
N LEU A 40 3.13 13.50 2.06
CA LEU A 40 2.85 14.88 1.70
C LEU A 40 3.82 15.90 2.34
N ARG A 41 4.42 15.56 3.48
CA ARG A 41 5.43 16.41 4.15
C ARG A 41 6.80 16.28 3.51
N HIS A 42 7.23 15.08 3.19
CA HIS A 42 8.64 14.77 2.93
C HIS A 42 8.96 14.45 1.47
N LEU A 43 7.96 14.23 0.63
CA LEU A 43 8.15 14.12 -0.82
C LEU A 43 7.71 15.40 -1.54
N VAL A 44 8.46 15.77 -2.57
CA VAL A 44 7.99 16.72 -3.59
C VAL A 44 7.12 15.93 -4.55
N ILE A 45 5.81 16.03 -4.38
CA ILE A 45 4.81 15.33 -5.21
C ILE A 45 3.57 16.22 -5.37
N ASP A 46 2.95 16.19 -6.55
CA ASP A 46 1.61 16.77 -6.69
C ASP A 46 0.61 15.88 -5.92
N PRO A 47 -0.11 16.40 -4.92
CA PRO A 47 -1.09 15.61 -4.18
C PRO A 47 -2.19 14.97 -5.05
N LYS A 48 -2.43 15.49 -6.26
CA LYS A 48 -3.36 14.88 -7.23
C LYS A 48 -2.85 13.54 -7.76
N ASN A 49 -1.54 13.31 -7.69
CA ASN A 49 -0.92 12.03 -8.05
C ASN A 49 -0.99 10.99 -6.91
N VAL A 50 -1.56 11.35 -5.76
CA VAL A 50 -1.75 10.42 -4.64
C VAL A 50 -3.21 10.00 -4.59
N THR A 51 -3.45 8.69 -4.61
CA THR A 51 -4.78 8.09 -4.47
C THR A 51 -4.80 7.17 -3.25
N VAL A 52 -5.81 7.33 -2.40
CA VAL A 52 -6.12 6.41 -1.30
C VAL A 52 -7.31 5.56 -1.71
N LEU A 53 -7.10 4.25 -1.71
CA LEU A 53 -8.13 3.25 -1.98
C LEU A 53 -8.48 2.54 -0.69
N GLU A 54 -9.76 2.52 -0.33
CA GLU A 54 -10.21 1.99 0.95
C GLU A 54 -11.55 1.26 0.80
N ARG A 55 -11.65 0.09 1.39
CA ARG A 55 -12.86 -0.73 1.40
C ARG A 55 -13.95 -0.14 2.29
N ASP A 56 -13.57 0.26 3.49
CA ASP A 56 -14.49 0.74 4.50
C ASP A 56 -14.87 2.22 4.30
N ASN A 57 -15.97 2.63 4.92
CA ASN A 57 -16.45 4.00 4.75
C ASN A 57 -15.71 4.99 5.69
N HIS A 58 -14.45 5.27 5.38
CA HIS A 58 -13.65 6.28 6.09
C HIS A 58 -13.68 7.66 5.42
N ARG A 59 -14.55 7.88 4.43
CA ARG A 59 -14.60 9.13 3.66
C ARG A 59 -14.78 10.38 4.51
N ALA A 60 -15.63 10.32 5.53
CA ALA A 60 -15.85 11.47 6.44
C ALA A 60 -14.59 11.82 7.23
N LEU A 61 -13.86 10.81 7.70
CA LEU A 61 -12.60 10.99 8.39
C LEU A 61 -11.51 11.52 7.45
N PHE A 62 -11.45 10.98 6.22
CA PHE A 62 -10.52 11.44 5.19
C PHE A 62 -10.77 12.92 4.87
N ILE A 63 -12.02 13.33 4.60
CA ILE A 63 -12.38 14.71 4.33
C ILE A 63 -12.00 15.61 5.51
N LYS A 64 -12.29 15.21 6.74
CA LYS A 64 -11.94 15.99 7.94
C LYS A 64 -10.45 16.29 8.03
N ARG A 65 -9.59 15.35 7.62
CA ARG A 65 -8.13 15.45 7.73
C ARG A 65 -7.49 16.08 6.50
N HIS A 66 -8.00 15.81 5.31
CA HIS A 66 -7.34 16.09 4.04
C HIS A 66 -8.16 16.94 3.07
N ALA A 67 -9.26 17.58 3.53
CA ALA A 67 -10.05 18.48 2.68
C ALA A 67 -9.18 19.57 2.05
N GLY A 68 -9.25 19.68 0.72
CA GLY A 68 -8.46 20.64 -0.06
C GLY A 68 -6.99 20.29 -0.23
N SER A 69 -6.56 19.07 0.13
CA SER A 69 -5.20 18.59 -0.13
C SER A 69 -4.92 18.34 -1.61
N GLY A 70 -5.94 17.97 -2.38
CA GLY A 70 -5.80 17.47 -3.75
C GLY A 70 -5.67 15.95 -3.86
N VAL A 71 -5.47 15.24 -2.74
CA VAL A 71 -5.39 13.77 -2.71
C VAL A 71 -6.74 13.16 -3.09
N ASN A 72 -6.71 12.12 -3.92
CA ASN A 72 -7.90 11.38 -4.31
C ASN A 72 -8.26 10.33 -3.26
N TYR A 73 -9.55 10.15 -3.00
CA TYR A 73 -10.06 9.08 -2.15
C TYR A 73 -11.11 8.28 -2.92
N VAL A 74 -10.88 6.99 -3.02
CA VAL A 74 -11.76 6.04 -3.72
C VAL A 74 -12.19 4.96 -2.73
N ARG A 75 -13.50 4.69 -2.69
CA ARG A 75 -14.02 3.55 -1.94
C ARG A 75 -14.18 2.37 -2.88
N GLU A 76 -13.30 1.40 -2.74
CA GLU A 76 -13.30 0.19 -3.56
C GLU A 76 -12.70 -0.96 -2.74
N GLU A 77 -13.26 -2.15 -2.89
CA GLU A 77 -12.74 -3.37 -2.28
C GLU A 77 -11.86 -4.12 -3.28
N ILE A 78 -10.64 -4.41 -2.87
CA ILE A 78 -9.71 -5.24 -3.64
C ILE A 78 -9.90 -6.71 -3.25
N THR A 79 -10.14 -7.54 -4.24
CA THR A 79 -10.41 -8.98 -4.09
C THR A 79 -9.49 -9.79 -5.02
N PRO A 80 -9.37 -11.13 -4.81
CA PRO A 80 -8.60 -11.99 -5.72
C PRO A 80 -9.05 -11.90 -7.18
N SER A 81 -10.32 -11.61 -7.42
CA SER A 81 -10.90 -11.58 -8.76
C SER A 81 -10.76 -10.24 -9.48
N ASN A 82 -10.55 -9.15 -8.74
CA ASN A 82 -10.54 -7.80 -9.34
C ASN A 82 -9.22 -7.04 -9.21
N TYR A 83 -8.27 -7.46 -8.33
CA TYR A 83 -7.10 -6.66 -7.96
C TYR A 83 -6.29 -6.15 -9.16
N LYS A 84 -5.99 -7.00 -10.15
CA LYS A 84 -5.23 -6.60 -11.34
C LYS A 84 -5.89 -5.45 -12.09
N LYS A 85 -7.21 -5.55 -12.29
CA LYS A 85 -7.99 -4.55 -13.01
C LYS A 85 -8.14 -3.26 -12.21
N GLU A 86 -8.44 -3.38 -10.92
CA GLU A 86 -8.72 -2.21 -10.08
C GLU A 86 -7.43 -1.41 -9.83
N ILE A 87 -6.33 -2.07 -9.48
CA ILE A 87 -5.03 -1.43 -9.24
C ILE A 87 -4.51 -0.76 -10.53
N GLY A 88 -4.59 -1.45 -11.67
CA GLY A 88 -4.16 -0.92 -12.97
C GLY A 88 -4.90 0.33 -13.46
N LYS A 89 -6.00 0.75 -12.81
CA LYS A 89 -6.65 2.05 -13.08
C LYS A 89 -5.86 3.23 -12.54
N TYR A 90 -5.05 3.01 -11.51
CA TYR A 90 -4.42 4.09 -10.72
C TYR A 90 -2.92 4.17 -10.92
N VAL A 91 -2.26 3.06 -11.22
CA VAL A 91 -0.81 2.97 -11.34
C VAL A 91 -0.37 2.21 -12.59
N SER A 92 0.82 2.55 -13.06
CA SER A 92 1.50 1.98 -14.21
C SER A 92 3.02 1.95 -13.96
N GLU A 93 3.80 1.57 -14.96
CA GLU A 93 5.26 1.55 -14.88
C GLU A 93 5.84 2.84 -14.28
N GLY A 94 6.73 2.70 -13.31
CA GLY A 94 7.36 3.81 -12.59
C GLY A 94 6.56 4.42 -11.44
N ASP A 95 5.32 3.97 -11.23
CA ASP A 95 4.48 4.39 -10.10
C ASP A 95 4.76 3.56 -8.84
N LEU A 96 4.19 3.93 -7.71
CA LEU A 96 4.38 3.30 -6.41
C LEU A 96 3.06 2.85 -5.80
N ILE A 97 3.02 1.62 -5.31
CA ILE A 97 1.97 1.12 -4.41
C ILE A 97 2.49 1.07 -2.98
N ILE A 98 1.66 1.47 -2.02
CA ILE A 98 1.88 1.23 -0.60
C ILE A 98 0.70 0.42 -0.08
N ASN A 99 0.94 -0.86 0.17
CA ASN A 99 -0.08 -1.75 0.73
C ASN A 99 -0.09 -1.63 2.26
N ALA A 100 -1.12 -0.99 2.78
CA ALA A 100 -1.40 -0.83 4.21
C ALA A 100 -2.77 -1.45 4.58
N SER A 101 -3.24 -2.39 3.76
CA SER A 101 -4.52 -3.07 3.94
C SER A 101 -4.33 -4.43 4.61
N LEU A 102 -5.45 -5.00 5.03
CA LEU A 102 -5.57 -6.40 5.45
C LEU A 102 -6.15 -7.22 4.30
N ASN A 103 -5.86 -8.53 4.30
CA ASN A 103 -6.48 -9.51 3.39
C ASN A 103 -6.16 -9.31 1.89
N ILE A 104 -5.06 -8.64 1.56
CA ILE A 104 -4.50 -8.63 0.20
C ILE A 104 -3.24 -9.50 0.20
N ASP A 105 -3.22 -10.51 -0.68
CA ASP A 105 -2.09 -11.43 -0.76
C ASP A 105 -0.83 -10.72 -1.28
N ALA A 106 0.16 -10.61 -0.41
CA ALA A 106 1.41 -9.91 -0.70
C ALA A 106 2.13 -10.52 -1.91
N LYS A 107 2.18 -11.85 -2.04
CA LYS A 107 2.81 -12.52 -3.18
C LYS A 107 2.14 -12.11 -4.50
N SER A 108 0.82 -12.22 -4.58
CA SER A 108 0.05 -11.86 -5.79
C SER A 108 0.24 -10.40 -6.18
N LEU A 109 0.30 -9.50 -5.20
CA LEU A 109 0.50 -8.07 -5.43
C LEU A 109 1.92 -7.79 -5.93
N LEU A 110 2.93 -8.38 -5.30
CA LEU A 110 4.35 -8.24 -5.68
C LEU A 110 4.61 -8.78 -7.08
N GLU A 111 4.06 -9.94 -7.44
CA GLU A 111 4.15 -10.50 -8.80
C GLU A 111 3.54 -9.55 -9.82
N TRP A 112 2.35 -9.02 -9.55
CA TRP A 112 1.71 -8.04 -10.43
C TRP A 112 2.55 -6.77 -10.57
N CYS A 113 3.12 -6.27 -9.48
CA CYS A 113 4.00 -5.09 -9.51
C CYS A 113 5.27 -5.36 -10.33
N ALA A 114 5.88 -6.53 -10.16
CA ALA A 114 7.06 -6.95 -10.93
C ALA A 114 6.77 -7.04 -12.44
N GLU A 115 5.62 -7.61 -12.82
CA GLU A 115 5.16 -7.73 -14.20
C GLU A 115 4.90 -6.38 -14.87
N ASN A 116 4.46 -5.37 -14.08
CA ASN A 116 4.01 -4.08 -14.60
C ASN A 116 4.99 -2.93 -14.35
N GLY A 117 6.20 -3.22 -13.82
CA GLY A 117 7.21 -2.18 -13.56
C GLY A 117 6.81 -1.19 -12.47
N VAL A 118 5.94 -1.59 -11.55
CA VAL A 118 5.43 -0.77 -10.45
C VAL A 118 6.24 -1.05 -9.19
N MET A 119 6.67 0.01 -8.49
CA MET A 119 7.31 -0.14 -7.18
C MET A 119 6.27 -0.47 -6.10
N GLU A 120 6.69 -1.20 -5.07
CA GLU A 120 5.75 -1.58 -4.02
C GLU A 120 6.41 -1.59 -2.64
N ILE A 121 5.64 -1.16 -1.64
CA ILE A 121 5.95 -1.29 -0.22
C ILE A 121 4.78 -2.03 0.45
N ASP A 122 5.01 -3.27 0.86
CA ASP A 122 4.05 -4.05 1.63
C ASP A 122 4.31 -3.91 3.13
N THR A 123 3.29 -3.53 3.90
CA THR A 123 3.42 -3.31 5.34
C THR A 123 2.88 -4.46 6.18
N SER A 124 2.25 -5.47 5.59
CA SER A 124 1.49 -6.47 6.34
C SER A 124 1.85 -7.91 6.02
N LEU A 125 2.31 -8.22 4.79
CA LEU A 125 2.56 -9.60 4.32
C LEU A 125 1.35 -10.52 4.51
N GLU A 126 0.19 -9.98 4.25
CA GLU A 126 -1.06 -10.71 4.36
C GLU A 126 -1.24 -11.73 3.22
N ARG A 127 -2.24 -12.58 3.38
CA ARG A 127 -2.77 -13.46 2.34
C ARG A 127 -4.24 -13.12 2.10
N TRP A 128 -4.78 -13.52 0.94
CA TRP A 128 -6.23 -13.46 0.75
C TRP A 128 -6.94 -14.17 1.89
N GLU A 129 -8.11 -13.66 2.29
CA GLU A 129 -8.95 -14.33 3.27
C GLU A 129 -9.14 -15.80 2.88
N HIS A 130 -8.99 -16.67 3.88
CA HIS A 130 -8.99 -18.11 3.70
C HIS A 130 -10.33 -18.55 3.13
N ASN A 131 -10.32 -19.22 2.00
CA ASN A 131 -11.48 -19.98 1.56
C ASN A 131 -11.70 -21.12 2.57
N PRO A 132 -12.88 -21.23 3.21
CA PRO A 132 -13.14 -22.29 4.20
C PRO A 132 -12.94 -23.72 3.65
N ASP A 133 -12.93 -23.88 2.33
CA ASP A 133 -12.67 -25.15 1.65
C ASP A 133 -11.17 -25.43 1.41
N GLU A 134 -10.28 -24.48 1.70
CA GLU A 134 -8.85 -24.69 1.59
C GLU A 134 -8.29 -25.42 2.83
N THR A 135 -7.38 -26.36 2.56
CA THR A 135 -6.66 -27.07 3.63
C THR A 135 -5.91 -26.08 4.50
N ILE A 136 -6.20 -26.06 5.79
CA ILE A 136 -5.49 -25.18 6.73
C ILE A 136 -3.97 -25.48 6.64
N PRO A 137 -3.13 -24.51 6.29
CA PRO A 137 -1.68 -24.72 6.18
C PRO A 137 -1.10 -25.28 7.48
N LYS A 138 -0.08 -26.13 7.40
CA LYS A 138 0.66 -26.62 8.57
C LYS A 138 1.18 -25.43 9.38
N LEU A 139 1.35 -25.60 10.68
CA LEU A 139 1.80 -24.53 11.57
C LEU A 139 3.11 -23.87 11.08
N ALA A 140 4.04 -24.67 10.58
CA ALA A 140 5.29 -24.19 9.99
C ALA A 140 5.09 -23.24 8.80
N ASP A 141 4.05 -23.46 7.99
CA ASP A 141 3.75 -22.71 6.77
C ASP A 141 3.02 -21.38 7.06
N ARG A 142 2.69 -21.13 8.33
CA ARG A 142 2.03 -19.89 8.79
C ARG A 142 3.01 -18.84 9.31
N THR A 143 4.30 -19.14 9.29
CA THR A 143 5.32 -18.22 9.81
C THR A 143 5.68 -17.17 8.76
N LEU A 144 6.06 -15.97 9.21
CA LEU A 144 6.59 -14.93 8.34
C LEU A 144 7.82 -15.41 7.55
N TYR A 145 8.66 -16.25 8.16
CA TYR A 145 9.81 -16.83 7.46
C TYR A 145 9.41 -17.66 6.25
N HIS A 146 8.36 -18.47 6.38
CA HIS A 146 7.82 -19.23 5.26
C HIS A 146 7.32 -18.30 4.17
N THR A 147 6.51 -17.30 4.53
CA THR A 147 5.97 -16.31 3.57
C THR A 147 7.09 -15.57 2.84
N HIS A 148 8.11 -15.10 3.55
CA HIS A 148 9.30 -14.49 2.93
C HIS A 148 10.04 -15.46 1.99
N GLY A 149 10.15 -16.73 2.37
CA GLY A 149 10.74 -17.77 1.53
C GLY A 149 9.99 -17.95 0.21
N VAL A 150 8.66 -18.05 0.29
CA VAL A 150 7.78 -18.16 -0.88
C VAL A 150 7.88 -16.94 -1.79
N ILE A 151 7.88 -15.72 -1.22
CA ILE A 151 8.03 -14.48 -1.98
C ILE A 151 9.39 -14.43 -2.67
N ARG A 152 10.48 -14.72 -1.96
CA ARG A 152 11.83 -14.73 -2.57
C ARG A 152 11.92 -15.69 -3.75
N ALA A 153 11.41 -16.90 -3.60
CA ALA A 153 11.40 -17.87 -4.67
C ALA A 153 10.60 -17.38 -5.89
N ALA A 154 9.44 -16.75 -5.67
CA ALA A 154 8.64 -16.18 -6.76
C ALA A 154 9.38 -15.02 -7.45
N MET A 155 10.08 -14.17 -6.71
CA MET A 155 10.79 -13.00 -7.25
C MET A 155 12.06 -13.37 -8.03
N GLU A 156 12.57 -14.60 -7.92
CA GLU A 156 13.67 -15.09 -8.78
C GLU A 156 13.31 -15.09 -10.28
N GLU A 157 12.01 -15.15 -10.59
CA GLU A 157 11.52 -15.07 -11.98
C GLU A 157 11.56 -13.62 -12.53
N TYR A 158 11.75 -12.60 -11.66
CA TYR A 158 11.71 -11.18 -12.01
C TYR A 158 13.01 -10.44 -11.66
N PRO A 159 14.18 -10.84 -12.17
CA PRO A 159 15.48 -10.32 -11.73
C PRO A 159 15.69 -8.82 -11.99
N ASN A 160 14.93 -8.22 -12.90
CA ASN A 160 15.04 -6.82 -13.30
C ASN A 160 13.77 -6.02 -12.98
N CYS A 161 12.93 -6.49 -12.06
CA CYS A 161 11.71 -5.78 -11.70
C CYS A 161 12.01 -4.45 -10.98
N ALA A 162 10.98 -3.61 -10.85
CA ALA A 162 11.03 -2.41 -10.04
C ALA A 162 11.31 -2.74 -8.55
N THR A 163 11.67 -1.74 -7.76
CA THR A 163 11.95 -1.94 -6.33
C THR A 163 10.72 -2.40 -5.58
N LEU A 164 10.81 -3.56 -4.95
CA LEU A 164 9.78 -4.15 -4.11
C LEU A 164 10.32 -4.28 -2.69
N CYS A 165 9.60 -3.75 -1.71
CA CYS A 165 9.99 -3.73 -0.31
C CYS A 165 8.90 -4.37 0.54
N VAL A 166 9.24 -5.40 1.29
CA VAL A 166 8.33 -6.03 2.23
C VAL A 166 8.83 -5.86 3.66
N THR A 167 7.93 -5.61 4.60
CA THR A 167 8.30 -5.51 6.00
C THR A 167 8.74 -6.87 6.54
N HIS A 168 9.70 -6.86 7.46
CA HIS A 168 10.20 -8.06 8.13
C HIS A 168 10.13 -7.89 9.65
N GLY A 169 9.61 -8.91 10.33
CA GLY A 169 9.53 -8.95 11.78
C GLY A 169 8.12 -8.78 12.33
N ALA A 170 8.00 -8.92 13.65
CA ALA A 170 6.75 -8.74 14.34
C ALA A 170 6.30 -7.28 14.26
N ASN A 171 5.01 -7.09 14.06
CA ASN A 171 4.44 -5.76 14.16
C ASN A 171 4.60 -5.26 15.62
N PRO A 172 5.36 -4.18 15.87
CA PRO A 172 5.62 -3.70 17.22
C PRO A 172 4.41 -3.04 17.89
N GLY A 173 3.25 -3.12 17.27
CA GLY A 173 2.03 -2.47 17.73
C GLY A 173 1.17 -3.28 18.71
N TYR A 174 1.65 -4.40 19.24
CA TYR A 174 0.94 -5.22 20.22
C TYR A 174 1.67 -5.29 21.53
#